data_87a6bef2f73143bee3a28cbead0c3698
#
_entry.id   87a6bef2f73143bee3a28cbead0c3698
#
_cell.length_a   1.000
_cell.length_b   1.000
_cell.length_c   1.000
_cell.angle_alpha   90.00
_cell.angle_beta   90.00
_cell.angle_gamma   90.00
#
_symmetry.space_group_name_H-M   'P 1'
#
loop_
_entity.id
_entity.type
_entity.pdbx_description
1 polymer ?
#
loop_
_entity_poly.entity_id
_entity_poly.type
_entity_poly.pdbx_seq_one_letter_code
_entity_poly.pdbx_strand_id
1 'polypeptide(L)'
;MCIRDRLKREVVRVNITIETDEDDLIGGFRLVDGDTVWHNGPVIEALEKGAVLLLDEVDLASNKVLCLQSILEGKGVFLKKIGRYVRPAAGFTVIATANTKGKGSDDGRFVGTNVLNEAFLERFPITFEQDYPTPVTEAKILAFHCEDKDYIKHLCDWADIIRRTFKDGGIDEVISTRRLVHIVKAYEIFGNRAKAITTCISRFDEETKEAFQQLYDKVDADVSFEV
;
A
#
# COMPACT_ATOMS: atom_id res chain seq x y z
N MET A 1 8.95 3.15 8.99
CA MET A 1 9.31 4.57 9.10
C MET A 1 8.23 5.39 8.41
N CYS A 2 7.53 6.18 9.17
CA CYS A 2 6.32 6.86 8.69
C CYS A 2 6.66 8.14 7.91
N ILE A 3 5.92 8.45 6.87
CA ILE A 3 6.00 9.74 6.13
C ILE A 3 5.95 10.92 7.12
N ARG A 4 5.07 10.83 8.12
CA ARG A 4 4.92 11.79 9.22
C ARG A 4 6.25 12.11 9.92
N ASP A 5 7.03 11.07 10.26
CA ASP A 5 8.25 11.25 11.05
C ASP A 5 9.36 11.94 10.26
N ARG A 6 9.42 11.69 8.95
CA ARG A 6 10.41 12.33 8.06
C ARG A 6 10.06 13.76 7.70
N LEU A 7 8.80 14.00 7.37
CA LEU A 7 8.37 15.34 6.95
C LEU A 7 8.07 16.26 8.12
N LYS A 8 7.99 15.73 9.36
CA LYS A 8 7.57 16.45 10.58
C LYS A 8 6.24 17.19 10.37
N ARG A 9 5.35 16.59 9.61
CA ARG A 9 4.05 17.16 9.23
C ARG A 9 2.96 16.14 9.51
N GLU A 10 1.76 16.64 9.82
CA GLU A 10 0.58 15.79 9.94
C GLU A 10 0.29 15.11 8.60
N VAL A 11 -0.10 13.84 8.66
CA VAL A 11 -0.53 13.06 7.51
C VAL A 11 -1.98 12.66 7.75
N VAL A 12 -2.84 13.09 6.85
CA VAL A 12 -4.23 12.64 6.78
C VAL A 12 -4.29 11.56 5.71
N ARG A 13 -4.55 10.32 6.13
CA ARG A 13 -4.65 9.16 5.22
C ARG A 13 -6.10 8.85 4.93
N VAL A 14 -6.40 8.65 3.67
CA VAL A 14 -7.70 8.20 3.18
C VAL A 14 -7.48 6.94 2.37
N ASN A 15 -8.06 5.83 2.79
CA ASN A 15 -8.12 4.60 2.00
C ASN A 15 -9.25 4.77 0.98
N ILE A 16 -8.90 4.73 -0.29
CA ILE A 16 -9.87 4.85 -1.37
C ILE A 16 -10.48 3.48 -1.65
N THR A 17 -11.77 3.48 -1.92
CA THR A 17 -12.52 2.31 -2.33
C THR A 17 -13.42 2.67 -3.52
N ILE A 18 -14.04 1.70 -4.14
CA ILE A 18 -15.00 1.94 -5.23
C ILE A 18 -16.22 2.76 -4.77
N GLU A 19 -16.57 2.67 -3.48
CA GLU A 19 -17.69 3.39 -2.88
C GLU A 19 -17.35 4.82 -2.47
N THR A 20 -16.05 5.13 -2.32
CA THR A 20 -15.59 6.46 -1.87
C THR A 20 -16.16 7.57 -2.73
N ASP A 21 -16.79 8.55 -2.09
CA ASP A 21 -17.48 9.63 -2.76
C ASP A 21 -17.14 11.04 -2.23
N GLU A 22 -17.82 12.06 -2.74
CA GLU A 22 -17.59 13.45 -2.35
C GLU A 22 -17.88 13.68 -0.87
N ASP A 23 -18.93 13.04 -0.31
CA ASP A 23 -19.30 13.21 1.10
C ASP A 23 -18.26 12.58 2.04
N ASP A 24 -17.61 11.48 1.60
CA ASP A 24 -16.51 10.85 2.34
C ASP A 24 -15.22 11.69 2.31
N LEU A 25 -14.94 12.30 1.17
CA LEU A 25 -13.69 13.03 0.93
C LEU A 25 -13.76 14.49 1.39
N ILE A 26 -14.79 15.18 0.96
CA ILE A 26 -14.95 16.64 1.16
C ILE A 26 -15.73 16.91 2.45
N GLY A 27 -16.80 16.14 2.69
CA GLY A 27 -17.65 16.28 3.85
C GLY A 27 -19.13 16.37 3.50
N GLY A 28 -19.93 16.17 4.52
CA GLY A 28 -21.37 16.10 4.39
C GLY A 28 -22.09 16.46 5.67
N PHE A 29 -23.41 16.56 5.57
CA PHE A 29 -24.25 16.77 6.73
C PHE A 29 -24.39 15.47 7.53
N ARG A 30 -24.33 15.58 8.86
CA ARG A 30 -24.56 14.48 9.80
C ARG A 30 -25.63 14.91 10.80
N LEU A 31 -26.42 13.96 11.26
CA LEU A 31 -27.36 14.18 12.35
C LEU A 31 -26.63 14.04 13.68
N VAL A 32 -26.56 15.13 14.45
CA VAL A 32 -25.90 15.17 15.75
C VAL A 32 -26.89 15.77 16.74
N ASP A 33 -27.29 15.04 17.78
CA ASP A 33 -28.21 15.47 18.85
C ASP A 33 -29.57 16.02 18.33
N GLY A 34 -30.02 15.53 17.17
CA GLY A 34 -31.27 15.96 16.53
C GLY A 34 -31.10 17.10 15.51
N ASP A 35 -29.93 17.71 15.43
CA ASP A 35 -29.62 18.78 14.49
C ASP A 35 -28.80 18.28 13.30
N THR A 36 -29.01 18.89 12.13
CA THR A 36 -28.24 18.62 10.92
C THR A 36 -27.01 19.52 10.88
N VAL A 37 -25.85 18.93 11.15
CA VAL A 37 -24.58 19.65 11.24
C VAL A 37 -23.64 19.24 10.09
N TRP A 38 -22.94 20.22 9.51
CA TRP A 38 -21.90 19.95 8.55
C TRP A 38 -20.63 19.41 9.22
N HIS A 39 -20.10 18.31 8.67
CA HIS A 39 -18.82 17.75 9.06
C HIS A 39 -17.84 17.81 7.89
N ASN A 40 -16.67 18.40 8.12
CA ASN A 40 -15.59 18.38 7.13
C ASN A 40 -15.10 16.93 6.91
N GLY A 41 -14.87 16.58 5.66
CA GLY A 41 -14.16 15.35 5.31
C GLY A 41 -12.64 15.49 5.45
N PRO A 42 -11.90 14.37 5.39
CA PRO A 42 -10.46 14.34 5.60
C PRO A 42 -9.66 15.23 4.62
N VAL A 43 -10.17 15.42 3.41
CA VAL A 43 -9.53 16.29 2.42
C VAL A 43 -9.59 17.76 2.87
N ILE A 44 -10.74 18.21 3.39
CA ILE A 44 -10.90 19.58 3.90
C ILE A 44 -10.05 19.78 5.14
N GLU A 45 -10.00 18.81 6.03
CA GLU A 45 -9.14 18.88 7.21
C GLU A 45 -7.66 19.01 6.83
N ALA A 46 -7.20 18.20 5.85
CA ALA A 46 -5.83 18.28 5.36
C ALA A 46 -5.51 19.63 4.73
N LEU A 47 -6.44 20.17 3.92
CA LEU A 47 -6.33 21.49 3.30
C LEU A 47 -6.15 22.59 4.35
N GLU A 48 -7.03 22.63 5.35
CA GLU A 48 -7.04 23.68 6.39
C GLU A 48 -5.81 23.62 7.29
N LYS A 49 -5.32 22.42 7.59
CA LYS A 49 -4.13 22.18 8.43
C LYS A 49 -2.81 22.35 7.68
N GLY A 50 -2.81 22.42 6.35
CA GLY A 50 -1.58 22.35 5.56
C GLY A 50 -0.88 20.98 5.67
N ALA A 51 -1.65 19.92 5.92
CA ALA A 51 -1.15 18.56 6.12
C ALA A 51 -0.79 17.88 4.79
N VAL A 52 -0.14 16.72 4.88
CA VAL A 52 0.01 15.80 3.76
C VAL A 52 -1.26 14.95 3.65
N LEU A 53 -1.97 15.07 2.55
CA LEU A 53 -3.09 14.18 2.21
C LEU A 53 -2.54 12.95 1.50
N LEU A 54 -2.71 11.77 2.08
CA LEU A 54 -2.35 10.49 1.48
C LEU A 54 -3.62 9.78 0.99
N LEU A 55 -3.78 9.71 -0.32
CA LEU A 55 -4.81 8.90 -0.98
C LEU A 55 -4.25 7.50 -1.23
N ASP A 56 -4.65 6.54 -0.42
CA ASP A 56 -4.13 5.18 -0.50
C ASP A 56 -5.02 4.31 -1.40
N GLU A 57 -4.39 3.54 -2.30
CA GLU A 57 -5.06 2.68 -3.28
C GLU A 57 -6.00 3.46 -4.23
N VAL A 58 -5.50 4.60 -4.76
CA VAL A 58 -6.32 5.50 -5.60
C VAL A 58 -6.84 4.84 -6.88
N ASP A 59 -6.23 3.77 -7.33
CA ASP A 59 -6.66 2.95 -8.48
C ASP A 59 -7.91 2.10 -8.22
N LEU A 60 -8.41 2.04 -6.98
CA LEU A 60 -9.74 1.50 -6.67
C LEU A 60 -10.85 2.55 -6.90
N ALA A 61 -10.49 3.81 -7.09
CA ALA A 61 -11.45 4.90 -7.17
C ALA A 61 -12.40 4.77 -8.35
N SER A 62 -13.65 5.18 -8.12
CA SER A 62 -14.60 5.48 -9.20
C SER A 62 -14.42 6.93 -9.68
N ASN A 63 -15.16 7.32 -10.72
CA ASN A 63 -15.15 8.71 -11.21
C ASN A 63 -15.59 9.76 -10.17
N LYS A 64 -16.11 9.35 -9.02
CA LYS A 64 -16.50 10.25 -7.92
C LYS A 64 -15.32 11.04 -7.35
N VAL A 65 -14.07 10.51 -7.45
CA VAL A 65 -12.85 11.21 -7.01
C VAL A 65 -12.49 12.44 -7.85
N LEU A 66 -13.15 12.66 -8.98
CA LEU A 66 -12.96 13.86 -9.79
C LEU A 66 -13.34 15.16 -9.05
N CYS A 67 -14.06 15.09 -7.94
CA CYS A 67 -14.27 16.20 -7.01
C CYS A 67 -12.94 16.79 -6.48
N LEU A 68 -11.84 16.03 -6.50
CA LEU A 68 -10.52 16.45 -6.05
C LEU A 68 -9.72 17.24 -7.09
N GLN A 69 -10.18 17.38 -8.33
CA GLN A 69 -9.40 17.97 -9.43
C GLN A 69 -8.85 19.36 -9.11
N SER A 70 -9.68 20.26 -8.59
CA SER A 70 -9.25 21.63 -8.23
C SER A 70 -8.21 21.63 -7.10
N ILE A 71 -8.32 20.71 -6.18
CA ILE A 71 -7.42 20.54 -5.04
C ILE A 71 -6.05 20.03 -5.51
N LEU A 72 -6.03 19.06 -6.41
CA LEU A 72 -4.80 18.52 -7.01
C LEU A 72 -4.05 19.58 -7.83
N GLU A 73 -4.75 20.54 -8.39
CA GLU A 73 -4.17 21.72 -9.07
C GLU A 73 -3.65 22.80 -8.10
N GLY A 74 -3.68 22.55 -6.79
CA GLY A 74 -3.29 23.52 -5.77
C GLY A 74 -4.30 24.66 -5.56
N LYS A 75 -5.50 24.53 -6.13
CA LYS A 75 -6.60 25.47 -5.94
C LYS A 75 -7.45 25.06 -4.73
N GLY A 76 -8.25 26.02 -4.24
CA GLY A 76 -9.23 25.72 -3.21
C GLY A 76 -10.47 25.02 -3.77
N VAL A 77 -11.37 24.67 -2.88
CA VAL A 77 -12.66 24.05 -3.18
C VAL A 77 -13.81 24.87 -2.60
N PHE A 78 -14.88 24.99 -3.39
CA PHE A 78 -16.10 25.62 -2.93
C PHE A 78 -17.07 24.57 -2.41
N LEU A 79 -17.34 24.61 -1.11
CA LEU A 79 -18.28 23.72 -0.42
C LEU A 79 -19.71 24.21 -0.70
N LYS A 80 -20.30 23.73 -1.79
CA LYS A 80 -21.61 24.22 -2.30
C LYS A 80 -22.72 24.10 -1.28
N LYS A 81 -22.73 23.02 -0.47
CA LYS A 81 -23.77 22.74 0.52
C LYS A 81 -23.83 23.76 1.67
N ILE A 82 -22.74 24.46 1.95
CA ILE A 82 -22.63 25.45 3.03
C ILE A 82 -22.14 26.83 2.57
N GLY A 83 -21.98 27.03 1.25
CA GLY A 83 -21.59 28.33 0.69
C GLY A 83 -20.18 28.79 1.09
N ARG A 84 -19.26 27.89 1.42
CA ARG A 84 -17.94 28.22 1.96
C ARG A 84 -16.83 27.86 0.96
N TYR A 85 -15.88 28.76 0.77
CA TYR A 85 -14.66 28.46 0.00
C TYR A 85 -13.50 28.13 0.94
N VAL A 86 -12.83 26.99 0.71
CA VAL A 86 -11.65 26.55 1.46
C VAL A 86 -10.42 26.61 0.57
N ARG A 87 -9.37 27.27 1.05
CA ARG A 87 -8.08 27.37 0.36
C ARG A 87 -7.05 26.48 1.04
N PRO A 88 -6.08 25.93 0.27
CA PRO A 88 -4.99 25.17 0.87
C PRO A 88 -4.16 26.08 1.80
N ALA A 89 -3.95 25.65 3.03
CA ALA A 89 -2.98 26.27 3.92
C ALA A 89 -1.54 25.94 3.46
N ALA A 90 -0.59 26.77 3.88
CA ALA A 90 0.81 26.58 3.56
C ALA A 90 1.30 25.17 3.99
N GLY A 91 1.95 24.49 3.05
CA GLY A 91 2.45 23.15 3.27
C GLY A 91 1.51 22.02 2.81
N PHE A 92 0.27 22.27 2.45
CA PHE A 92 -0.60 21.23 1.90
C PHE A 92 0.03 20.53 0.69
N THR A 93 -0.03 19.20 0.68
CA THR A 93 0.53 18.37 -0.39
C THR A 93 -0.29 17.10 -0.49
N VAL A 94 -0.50 16.61 -1.70
CA VAL A 94 -1.20 15.35 -1.96
C VAL A 94 -0.19 14.30 -2.41
N ILE A 95 -0.30 13.11 -1.86
CA ILE A 95 0.43 11.90 -2.27
C ILE A 95 -0.63 10.82 -2.52
N ALA A 96 -0.47 10.07 -3.60
CA ALA A 96 -1.33 8.92 -3.89
C ALA A 96 -0.49 7.65 -4.01
N THR A 97 -1.07 6.50 -3.65
CA THR A 97 -0.52 5.18 -3.95
C THR A 97 -1.46 4.43 -4.89
N ALA A 98 -0.89 3.61 -5.74
CA ALA A 98 -1.61 2.77 -6.67
C ALA A 98 -0.80 1.50 -6.97
N ASN A 99 -1.48 0.40 -7.24
CA ASN A 99 -0.85 -0.87 -7.64
C ASN A 99 -0.69 -0.99 -9.16
N THR A 100 -1.54 -0.31 -9.93
CA THR A 100 -1.66 -0.45 -11.39
C THR A 100 -1.29 0.82 -12.16
N LYS A 101 -0.72 1.83 -11.49
CA LYS A 101 -0.48 3.17 -12.07
C LYS A 101 -1.76 3.83 -12.65
N GLY A 102 -2.93 3.39 -12.19
CA GLY A 102 -4.23 3.87 -12.69
C GLY A 102 -4.66 3.28 -14.03
N LYS A 103 -3.98 2.25 -14.54
CA LYS A 103 -4.29 1.60 -15.82
C LYS A 103 -5.17 0.35 -15.69
N GLY A 104 -5.56 -0.02 -14.46
CA GLY A 104 -6.24 -1.27 -14.18
C GLY A 104 -5.27 -2.46 -14.19
N SER A 105 -5.80 -3.66 -13.88
CA SER A 105 -5.01 -4.90 -13.85
C SER A 105 -5.38 -5.76 -15.06
N ASP A 106 -4.52 -5.79 -16.06
CA ASP A 106 -4.69 -6.63 -17.24
C ASP A 106 -4.44 -8.12 -16.93
N ASP A 107 -3.65 -8.41 -15.90
CA ASP A 107 -3.24 -9.74 -15.46
C ASP A 107 -4.16 -10.33 -14.37
N GLY A 108 -5.18 -9.59 -13.94
CA GLY A 108 -6.12 -10.02 -12.88
C GLY A 108 -5.56 -10.07 -11.47
N ARG A 109 -4.30 -9.68 -11.24
CA ARG A 109 -3.66 -9.70 -9.92
C ARG A 109 -4.24 -8.69 -8.94
N PHE A 110 -4.67 -7.56 -9.47
CA PHE A 110 -5.27 -6.48 -8.69
C PHE A 110 -6.74 -6.31 -9.05
N VAL A 111 -7.52 -7.35 -8.73
CA VAL A 111 -8.97 -7.35 -8.97
C VAL A 111 -9.61 -6.17 -8.25
N GLY A 112 -10.52 -5.48 -8.95
CA GLY A 112 -11.22 -4.31 -8.43
C GLY A 112 -10.55 -2.97 -8.73
N THR A 113 -9.33 -2.97 -9.30
CA THR A 113 -8.73 -1.72 -9.79
C THR A 113 -9.41 -1.24 -11.06
N ASN A 114 -9.55 0.07 -11.17
CA ASN A 114 -10.19 0.74 -12.30
C ASN A 114 -9.14 1.42 -13.20
N VAL A 115 -9.50 1.60 -14.47
CA VAL A 115 -8.78 2.54 -15.32
C VAL A 115 -9.19 3.95 -14.91
N LEU A 116 -8.26 4.69 -14.35
CA LEU A 116 -8.50 6.06 -13.92
C LEU A 116 -8.53 7.02 -15.12
N ASN A 117 -9.28 8.10 -14.96
CA ASN A 117 -9.33 9.17 -15.93
C ASN A 117 -7.95 9.79 -16.12
N GLU A 118 -7.45 9.88 -17.36
CA GLU A 118 -6.13 10.43 -17.69
C GLU A 118 -5.96 11.87 -17.17
N ALA A 119 -7.00 12.70 -17.31
CA ALA A 119 -6.94 14.05 -16.77
C ALA A 119 -6.80 14.12 -15.25
N PHE A 120 -7.22 13.10 -14.52
CA PHE A 120 -6.97 12.98 -13.08
C PHE A 120 -5.52 12.59 -12.81
N LEU A 121 -4.98 11.62 -13.55
CA LEU A 121 -3.58 11.17 -13.43
C LEU A 121 -2.57 12.27 -13.75
N GLU A 122 -2.83 13.07 -14.79
CA GLU A 122 -2.00 14.22 -15.19
C GLU A 122 -1.84 15.29 -14.10
N ARG A 123 -2.71 15.28 -13.09
CA ARG A 123 -2.60 16.17 -11.92
C ARG A 123 -1.60 15.72 -10.87
N PHE A 124 -1.01 14.53 -11.06
CA PHE A 124 0.13 14.05 -10.28
C PHE A 124 1.41 14.21 -11.11
N PRO A 125 2.12 15.33 -10.99
CA PRO A 125 3.24 15.69 -11.88
C PRO A 125 4.46 14.77 -11.69
N ILE A 126 4.52 14.03 -10.59
CA ILE A 126 5.65 13.16 -10.26
C ILE A 126 5.11 11.78 -9.94
N THR A 127 5.58 10.77 -10.68
CA THR A 127 5.25 9.36 -10.44
C THR A 127 6.53 8.60 -10.15
N PHE A 128 6.56 7.89 -9.03
CA PHE A 128 7.63 6.98 -8.67
C PHE A 128 7.15 5.55 -8.75
N GLU A 129 7.92 4.71 -9.41
CA GLU A 129 7.78 3.28 -9.32
C GLU A 129 8.65 2.77 -8.17
N GLN A 130 8.01 2.16 -7.17
CA GLN A 130 8.69 1.67 -5.99
C GLN A 130 8.94 0.17 -6.14
N ASP A 131 10.18 -0.20 -6.42
CA ASP A 131 10.63 -1.59 -6.36
C ASP A 131 10.68 -2.13 -4.93
N TYR A 132 10.86 -3.46 -4.80
CA TYR A 132 11.13 -4.07 -3.51
C TYR A 132 12.43 -3.50 -2.90
N PRO A 133 12.52 -3.46 -1.55
CA PRO A 133 13.74 -3.05 -0.88
C PRO A 133 14.91 -3.96 -1.28
N THR A 134 16.13 -3.43 -1.25
CA THR A 134 17.33 -4.27 -1.39
C THR A 134 17.40 -5.27 -0.25
N PRO A 135 18.03 -6.47 -0.43
CA PRO A 135 18.16 -7.46 0.63
C PRO A 135 18.73 -6.91 1.93
N VAL A 136 19.69 -5.97 1.84
CA VAL A 136 20.26 -5.28 3.02
C VAL A 136 19.23 -4.43 3.77
N THR A 137 18.37 -3.74 3.03
CA THR A 137 17.30 -2.93 3.64
C THR A 137 16.20 -3.82 4.19
N GLU A 138 15.86 -4.89 3.48
CA GLU A 138 14.86 -5.86 3.89
C GLU A 138 15.27 -6.60 5.16
N ALA A 139 16.54 -7.00 5.26
CA ALA A 139 17.10 -7.59 6.46
C ALA A 139 16.96 -6.65 7.69
N LYS A 140 17.16 -5.34 7.52
CA LYS A 140 16.94 -4.37 8.59
C LYS A 140 15.46 -4.30 9.03
N ILE A 141 14.52 -4.45 8.09
CA ILE A 141 13.09 -4.49 8.40
C ILE A 141 12.77 -5.75 9.20
N LEU A 142 13.28 -6.91 8.78
CA LEU A 142 13.03 -8.18 9.47
C LEU A 142 13.67 -8.24 10.85
N ALA A 143 14.83 -7.60 11.05
CA ALA A 143 15.52 -7.53 12.33
C ALA A 143 14.73 -6.82 13.45
N PHE A 144 13.67 -6.06 13.11
CA PHE A 144 12.72 -5.56 14.11
C PHE A 144 11.80 -6.64 14.68
N HIS A 145 11.75 -7.80 14.03
CA HIS A 145 10.82 -8.89 14.35
C HIS A 145 11.53 -10.23 14.63
N CYS A 146 12.85 -10.32 14.49
CA CYS A 146 13.59 -11.55 14.70
C CYS A 146 15.06 -11.24 15.00
N GLU A 147 15.65 -11.99 15.92
CA GLU A 147 17.07 -11.85 16.28
C GLU A 147 17.98 -12.82 15.50
N ASP A 148 17.41 -13.84 14.86
CA ASP A 148 18.15 -14.83 14.06
C ASP A 148 18.61 -14.24 12.73
N LYS A 149 19.85 -13.78 12.72
CA LYS A 149 20.46 -13.09 11.56
C LYS A 149 20.64 -14.00 10.34
N ASP A 150 20.94 -15.26 10.57
CA ASP A 150 21.14 -16.23 9.48
C ASP A 150 19.80 -16.55 8.81
N TYR A 151 18.75 -16.76 9.60
CA TYR A 151 17.41 -16.94 9.08
C TYR A 151 16.93 -15.70 8.29
N ILE A 152 17.13 -14.51 8.81
CA ILE A 152 16.80 -13.25 8.12
C ILE A 152 17.52 -13.19 6.76
N LYS A 153 18.82 -13.50 6.74
CA LYS A 153 19.60 -13.50 5.52
C LYS A 153 19.05 -14.49 4.50
N HIS A 154 18.81 -15.73 4.90
CA HIS A 154 18.24 -16.75 4.03
C HIS A 154 16.88 -16.34 3.46
N LEU A 155 16.00 -15.74 4.26
CA LEU A 155 14.71 -15.24 3.80
C LEU A 155 14.85 -14.12 2.77
N CYS A 156 15.79 -13.19 2.97
CA CYS A 156 16.04 -12.10 2.02
C CYS A 156 16.64 -12.62 0.70
N ASP A 157 17.60 -13.53 0.77
CA ASP A 157 18.23 -14.14 -0.41
C ASP A 157 17.19 -14.96 -1.19
N TRP A 158 16.37 -15.74 -0.51
CA TRP A 158 15.28 -16.50 -1.10
C TRP A 158 14.27 -15.60 -1.81
N ALA A 159 13.81 -14.53 -1.17
CA ALA A 159 12.87 -13.59 -1.78
C ALA A 159 13.45 -12.88 -3.01
N ASP A 160 14.75 -12.57 -3.00
CA ASP A 160 15.42 -11.96 -4.13
C ASP A 160 15.50 -12.94 -5.33
N ILE A 161 15.81 -14.21 -5.08
CA ILE A 161 15.79 -15.27 -6.11
C ILE A 161 14.39 -15.40 -6.71
N ILE A 162 13.35 -15.52 -5.89
CA ILE A 162 11.97 -15.63 -6.36
C ILE A 162 11.58 -14.43 -7.23
N ARG A 163 11.89 -13.21 -6.80
CA ARG A 163 11.56 -11.99 -7.53
C ARG A 163 12.28 -11.88 -8.87
N ARG A 164 13.53 -12.38 -8.95
CA ARG A 164 14.25 -12.47 -10.23
C ARG A 164 13.63 -13.51 -11.14
N THR A 165 13.35 -14.70 -10.62
CA THR A 165 12.70 -15.79 -11.39
C THR A 165 11.33 -15.33 -11.91
N PHE A 166 10.59 -14.58 -11.12
CA PHE A 166 9.32 -13.97 -11.53
C PHE A 166 9.52 -12.96 -12.68
N LYS A 167 10.50 -12.06 -12.56
CA LYS A 167 10.81 -11.08 -13.63
C LYS A 167 11.22 -11.77 -14.94
N ASP A 168 11.85 -12.93 -14.85
CA ASP A 168 12.27 -13.73 -16.01
C ASP A 168 11.14 -14.64 -16.54
N GLY A 169 9.96 -14.60 -15.95
CA GLY A 169 8.79 -15.40 -16.37
C GLY A 169 8.86 -16.87 -15.98
N GLY A 170 9.73 -17.24 -15.03
CA GLY A 170 9.89 -18.63 -14.57
C GLY A 170 8.88 -19.07 -13.51
N ILE A 171 8.21 -18.13 -12.87
CA ILE A 171 7.14 -18.35 -11.90
C ILE A 171 6.12 -17.20 -11.97
N ASP A 172 4.88 -17.46 -11.58
CA ASP A 172 3.78 -16.49 -11.70
C ASP A 172 3.49 -15.72 -10.40
N GLU A 173 4.16 -16.07 -9.30
CA GLU A 173 3.94 -15.48 -8.00
C GLU A 173 5.22 -14.93 -7.37
N VAL A 174 5.07 -14.00 -6.41
CA VAL A 174 6.18 -13.38 -5.70
C VAL A 174 6.03 -13.40 -4.19
N ILE A 175 7.16 -13.31 -3.50
CA ILE A 175 7.22 -13.08 -2.05
C ILE A 175 7.45 -11.59 -1.78
N SER A 176 6.45 -10.93 -1.19
CA SER A 176 6.55 -9.53 -0.77
C SER A 176 7.29 -9.40 0.58
N THR A 177 7.86 -8.22 0.85
CA THR A 177 8.43 -7.89 2.16
C THR A 177 7.42 -8.09 3.30
N ARG A 178 6.14 -7.79 3.06
CA ARG A 178 5.06 -8.07 4.04
C ARG A 178 4.95 -9.57 4.32
N ARG A 179 5.09 -10.42 3.30
CA ARG A 179 5.08 -11.88 3.48
C ARG A 179 6.27 -12.34 4.32
N LEU A 180 7.46 -11.80 4.08
CA LEU A 180 8.64 -12.11 4.89
C LEU A 180 8.43 -11.74 6.37
N VAL A 181 7.85 -10.58 6.66
CA VAL A 181 7.49 -10.19 8.03
C VAL A 181 6.49 -11.18 8.66
N HIS A 182 5.51 -11.67 7.88
CA HIS A 182 4.59 -12.70 8.37
C HIS A 182 5.30 -14.02 8.67
N ILE A 183 6.24 -14.44 7.81
CA ILE A 183 7.03 -15.66 8.01
C ILE A 183 7.86 -15.56 9.29
N VAL A 184 8.53 -14.45 9.51
CA VAL A 184 9.30 -14.21 10.73
C VAL A 184 8.42 -14.26 11.99
N LYS A 185 7.24 -13.62 11.96
CA LYS A 185 6.28 -13.70 13.06
C LYS A 185 5.72 -15.11 13.28
N ALA A 186 5.50 -15.85 12.21
CA ALA A 186 5.10 -17.27 12.31
C ALA A 186 6.22 -18.13 12.92
N TYR A 187 7.48 -17.83 12.62
CA TYR A 187 8.62 -18.48 13.26
C TYR A 187 8.68 -18.23 14.78
N GLU A 188 8.40 -17.02 15.24
CA GLU A 188 8.28 -16.74 16.68
C GLU A 188 7.21 -17.62 17.37
N ILE A 189 6.12 -17.92 16.65
CA ILE A 189 5.02 -18.75 17.18
C ILE A 189 5.38 -20.25 17.17
N PHE A 190 5.95 -20.73 16.06
CA PHE A 190 6.13 -22.17 15.84
C PHE A 190 7.50 -22.69 16.26
N GLY A 191 8.52 -21.85 16.39
CA GLY A 191 9.90 -22.24 16.64
C GLY A 191 10.53 -23.09 15.52
N ASN A 192 9.89 -23.19 14.36
CA ASN A 192 10.30 -24.02 13.24
C ASN A 192 10.23 -23.23 11.92
N ARG A 193 11.37 -23.12 11.22
CA ARG A 193 11.53 -22.33 9.98
C ARG A 193 10.68 -22.90 8.84
N ALA A 194 10.73 -24.22 8.61
CA ALA A 194 9.97 -24.88 7.56
C ALA A 194 8.46 -24.68 7.76
N LYS A 195 7.97 -24.89 8.98
CA LYS A 195 6.55 -24.72 9.32
C LYS A 195 6.09 -23.29 9.15
N ALA A 196 6.91 -22.30 9.53
CA ALA A 196 6.62 -20.88 9.35
C ALA A 196 6.48 -20.51 7.88
N ILE A 197 7.40 -20.98 7.04
CA ILE A 197 7.38 -20.75 5.59
C ILE A 197 6.16 -21.42 4.98
N THR A 198 5.97 -22.74 5.19
CA THR A 198 4.85 -23.52 4.62
C THR A 198 3.50 -22.90 4.97
N THR A 199 3.30 -22.52 6.24
CA THR A 199 2.05 -21.88 6.66
C THR A 199 1.80 -20.55 5.96
N CYS A 200 2.84 -19.73 5.79
CA CYS A 200 2.71 -18.42 5.16
C CYS A 200 2.58 -18.45 3.64
N ILE A 201 2.97 -19.55 2.98
CA ILE A 201 2.81 -19.74 1.53
C ILE A 201 1.60 -20.61 1.17
N SER A 202 0.85 -21.12 2.14
CA SER A 202 -0.26 -22.06 1.93
C SER A 202 -1.42 -21.52 1.07
N ARG A 203 -1.49 -20.21 0.83
CA ARG A 203 -2.49 -19.60 -0.06
C ARG A 203 -2.19 -19.78 -1.54
N PHE A 204 -0.94 -20.13 -1.88
CA PHE A 204 -0.55 -20.35 -3.27
C PHE A 204 -0.98 -21.77 -3.72
N ASP A 205 -1.03 -21.99 -5.03
CA ASP A 205 -1.23 -23.32 -5.59
C ASP A 205 -0.08 -24.27 -5.26
N GLU A 206 -0.28 -25.56 -5.46
CA GLU A 206 0.71 -26.58 -5.07
C GLU A 206 2.03 -26.42 -5.84
N GLU A 207 1.97 -26.13 -7.16
CA GLU A 207 3.16 -25.97 -8.00
C GLU A 207 4.02 -24.80 -7.53
N THR A 208 3.39 -23.68 -7.23
CA THR A 208 4.06 -22.48 -6.67
C THR A 208 4.67 -22.78 -5.30
N LYS A 209 3.95 -23.51 -4.42
CA LYS A 209 4.47 -23.88 -3.10
C LYS A 209 5.70 -24.76 -3.21
N GLU A 210 5.64 -25.81 -4.02
CA GLU A 210 6.78 -26.69 -4.26
C GLU A 210 7.99 -25.94 -4.84
N ALA A 211 7.77 -25.07 -5.82
CA ALA A 211 8.82 -24.24 -6.39
C ALA A 211 9.47 -23.33 -5.34
N PHE A 212 8.68 -22.71 -4.48
CA PHE A 212 9.18 -21.85 -3.40
C PHE A 212 9.97 -22.63 -2.36
N GLN A 213 9.52 -23.82 -1.97
CA GLN A 213 10.22 -24.69 -1.03
C GLN A 213 11.55 -25.19 -1.62
N GLN A 214 11.56 -25.64 -2.86
CA GLN A 214 12.78 -26.07 -3.56
C GLN A 214 13.81 -24.95 -3.71
N LEU A 215 13.35 -23.71 -3.90
CA LEU A 215 14.24 -22.54 -3.93
C LEU A 215 14.79 -22.23 -2.53
N TYR A 216 13.99 -22.44 -1.46
CA TYR A 216 14.45 -22.22 -0.10
C TYR A 216 15.49 -23.25 0.34
N ASP A 217 15.30 -24.54 0.02
CA ASP A 217 16.26 -25.62 0.29
C ASP A 217 17.66 -25.36 -0.28
N LYS A 218 17.74 -24.60 -1.39
CA LYS A 218 19.03 -24.19 -1.98
C LYS A 218 19.70 -23.07 -1.20
N VAL A 219 18.97 -22.34 -0.39
CA VAL A 219 19.46 -21.17 0.35
C VAL A 219 19.78 -21.55 1.80
N ASP A 220 18.98 -22.44 2.39
CA ASP A 220 19.09 -22.89 3.79
C ASP A 220 19.10 -24.43 3.83
N ALA A 221 20.32 -25.01 3.83
CA ALA A 221 20.49 -26.45 3.83
C ALA A 221 20.11 -27.14 5.16
N ASP A 222 19.89 -26.36 6.23
CA ASP A 222 19.52 -26.86 7.55
C ASP A 222 17.99 -27.04 7.70
N VAL A 223 17.23 -26.65 6.70
CA VAL A 223 15.78 -26.74 6.68
C VAL A 223 15.34 -27.84 5.72
N SER A 224 14.48 -28.73 6.17
CA SER A 224 13.80 -29.73 5.34
C SER A 224 12.29 -29.51 5.41
N PHE A 225 11.62 -29.54 4.26
CA PHE A 225 10.16 -29.48 4.14
C PHE A 225 9.52 -30.87 4.10
N GLU A 226 10.25 -31.90 4.60
CA GLU A 226 9.67 -33.24 4.65
C GLU A 226 8.37 -33.24 5.46
N VAL A 227 7.36 -33.87 4.87
CA VAL A 227 5.98 -34.01 5.34
C VAL A 227 5.88 -35.03 6.48
#